data_b651ec3e91c67a8ba99e7d1b2c144aad
#
_entry.id   b651ec3e91c67a8ba99e7d1b2c144aad
#
_cell.length_a   1.000
_cell.length_b   1.000
_cell.length_c   1.000
_cell.angle_alpha   90.00
_cell.angle_beta   90.00
_cell.angle_gamma   90.00
#
_symmetry.space_group_name_H-M   'P 1'
#
loop_
_entity.id
_entity.type
_entity.pdbx_description
1 polymer ?
#
loop_
_entity_poly.entity_id
_entity_poly.type
_entity_poly.pdbx_seq_one_letter_code
_entity_poly.pdbx_strand_id
1 'polypeptide(L)'
;MNNLILANLLCLNEAKIHMKYPVLIFLMSIIFYSCALVENQDTGCMCTAVFVSIGVTVVDQNNIEVDSLTVTVKNKNTGKVYDFGEARDYRGRYLVMTDSYTKDFSVFPQTIVFTGKKGNAEVSADFLIVTDECKCHIGKAAGSDTLRLSL
;
A
#
# COMPACT_ATOMS: atom_id res chain seq x y z
N MET A 1 -20.02 0.00 1.98
CA MET A 1 -20.51 0.81 3.11
C MET A 1 -21.98 0.58 3.45
N ASN A 2 -22.77 -0.10 2.63
CA ASN A 2 -24.22 -0.25 2.85
C ASN A 2 -24.65 -1.52 3.61
N ASN A 3 -23.78 -2.50 3.80
CA ASN A 3 -24.17 -3.75 4.48
C ASN A 3 -24.08 -3.71 6.01
N LEU A 4 -23.38 -2.72 6.58
CA LEU A 4 -23.25 -2.59 8.03
C LEU A 4 -24.47 -1.94 8.68
N ILE A 5 -25.22 -1.13 7.92
CA ILE A 5 -26.41 -0.42 8.40
C ILE A 5 -27.63 -1.36 8.43
N LEU A 6 -27.72 -2.32 7.50
CA LEU A 6 -28.83 -3.27 7.45
C LEU A 6 -28.77 -4.30 8.57
N ALA A 7 -27.57 -4.70 9.01
CA ALA A 7 -27.40 -5.64 10.11
C ALA A 7 -27.79 -5.02 11.47
N ASN A 8 -27.59 -3.72 11.65
CA ASN A 8 -27.99 -3.03 12.90
C ASN A 8 -29.50 -2.73 12.98
N LEU A 9 -30.21 -2.63 11.85
CA LEU A 9 -31.64 -2.39 11.85
C LEU A 9 -32.47 -3.64 12.20
N LEU A 10 -31.96 -4.83 11.92
CA LEU A 10 -32.61 -6.10 12.23
C LEU A 10 -32.50 -6.50 13.70
N CYS A 11 -31.54 -5.98 14.44
CA CYS A 11 -31.37 -6.26 15.88
C CYS A 11 -32.25 -5.38 16.80
N LEU A 12 -32.87 -4.31 16.31
CA LEU A 12 -33.59 -3.35 17.16
C LEU A 12 -35.10 -3.53 17.21
N ASN A 13 -35.70 -4.47 16.48
CA ASN A 13 -37.15 -4.55 16.32
C ASN A 13 -37.87 -5.65 17.12
N GLU A 14 -37.17 -6.41 17.96
CA GLU A 14 -37.76 -7.54 18.73
C GLU A 14 -37.77 -7.39 20.27
N ALA A 15 -37.62 -6.17 20.79
CA ALA A 15 -37.63 -5.96 22.26
C ALA A 15 -39.00 -5.55 22.79
N LYS A 16 -40.06 -6.35 22.51
CA LYS A 16 -41.34 -6.22 23.21
C LYS A 16 -41.94 -7.60 23.56
N ILE A 17 -41.19 -8.38 24.31
CA ILE A 17 -41.68 -9.66 24.84
C ILE A 17 -41.75 -9.59 26.36
N HIS A 18 -42.95 -9.81 26.87
CA HIS A 18 -43.41 -9.75 28.23
C HIS A 18 -42.51 -10.50 29.26
N MET A 19 -42.20 -9.78 30.31
CA MET A 19 -41.41 -10.13 31.52
C MET A 19 -42.06 -11.23 32.38
N LYS A 20 -42.26 -12.46 31.84
CA LYS A 20 -42.72 -13.63 32.61
C LYS A 20 -41.72 -14.77 32.73
N TYR A 21 -40.54 -14.69 32.05
CA TYR A 21 -39.60 -15.81 32.05
C TYR A 21 -38.15 -15.29 32.20
N PRO A 22 -37.65 -15.03 33.42
CA PRO A 22 -36.30 -14.53 33.64
C PRO A 22 -35.21 -15.48 33.11
N VAL A 23 -35.49 -16.77 33.06
CA VAL A 23 -34.56 -17.79 32.53
C VAL A 23 -34.42 -17.65 30.97
N LEU A 24 -35.51 -17.34 30.30
CA LEU A 24 -35.50 -17.19 28.84
C LEU A 24 -34.72 -15.94 28.42
N ILE A 25 -34.82 -14.86 29.19
CA ILE A 25 -34.06 -13.61 28.94
C ILE A 25 -32.58 -13.83 29.18
N PHE A 26 -32.21 -14.64 30.18
CA PHE A 26 -30.83 -14.98 30.47
C PHE A 26 -30.19 -15.86 29.36
N LEU A 27 -30.95 -16.83 28.83
CA LEU A 27 -30.53 -17.64 27.70
C LEU A 27 -30.39 -16.82 26.39
N MET A 28 -31.29 -15.87 26.15
CA MET A 28 -31.19 -14.96 25.02
C MET A 28 -29.98 -14.02 25.13
N SER A 29 -29.64 -13.54 26.32
CA SER A 29 -28.45 -12.68 26.49
C SER A 29 -27.13 -13.40 26.21
N ILE A 30 -27.06 -14.72 26.45
CA ILE A 30 -25.87 -15.53 26.10
C ILE A 30 -25.71 -15.65 24.55
N ILE A 31 -26.81 -15.73 23.83
CA ILE A 31 -26.79 -15.81 22.34
C ILE A 31 -26.31 -14.46 21.73
N PHE A 32 -26.66 -13.33 22.34
CA PHE A 32 -26.19 -12.02 21.89
C PHE A 32 -24.71 -11.76 22.21
N TYR A 33 -24.17 -12.37 23.28
CA TYR A 33 -22.72 -12.25 23.56
C TYR A 33 -21.85 -13.03 22.59
N SER A 34 -22.35 -14.09 21.96
CA SER A 34 -21.58 -14.86 20.97
C SER A 34 -21.46 -14.17 19.62
N CYS A 35 -22.23 -13.12 19.34
CA CYS A 35 -22.09 -12.34 18.09
C CYS A 35 -20.94 -11.32 18.12
N ALA A 36 -20.32 -11.07 19.28
CA ALA A 36 -19.21 -10.13 19.43
C ALA A 36 -17.83 -10.77 19.18
N LEU A 37 -17.77 -12.07 18.96
CA LEU A 37 -16.55 -12.81 18.63
C LEU A 37 -16.52 -13.20 17.15
N VAL A 38 -16.96 -12.32 16.25
CA VAL A 38 -16.47 -12.36 14.87
C VAL A 38 -15.06 -11.81 14.92
N GLU A 39 -14.16 -12.64 15.37
CA GLU A 39 -12.72 -12.52 15.12
C GLU A 39 -12.55 -12.20 13.65
N ASN A 40 -11.93 -11.06 13.35
CA ASN A 40 -11.50 -10.77 11.99
C ASN A 40 -10.78 -12.03 11.52
N GLN A 41 -11.42 -12.81 10.63
CA GLN A 41 -10.72 -13.86 9.92
C GLN A 41 -9.58 -13.14 9.23
N ASP A 42 -8.42 -13.28 9.84
CA ASP A 42 -7.15 -13.02 9.19
C ASP A 42 -7.26 -13.76 7.85
N THR A 43 -7.50 -13.03 6.80
CA THR A 43 -7.59 -13.58 5.45
C THR A 43 -6.23 -14.20 5.26
N GLY A 44 -6.10 -15.52 5.44
CA GLY A 44 -4.85 -16.27 5.59
C GLY A 44 -3.80 -15.92 4.56
N CYS A 45 -3.33 -14.69 4.63
CA CYS A 45 -2.33 -14.13 3.75
C CYS A 45 -0.98 -14.78 4.06
N MET A 46 -0.53 -15.63 3.15
CA MET A 46 0.82 -16.20 3.21
C MET A 46 1.71 -15.38 2.27
N CYS A 47 2.53 -14.51 2.86
CA CYS A 47 3.54 -13.76 2.11
C CYS A 47 4.73 -14.66 1.78
N THR A 48 5.26 -14.54 0.58
CA THR A 48 6.53 -15.17 0.22
C THR A 48 7.71 -14.46 0.90
N ALA A 49 8.82 -15.15 1.09
CA ALA A 49 10.02 -14.55 1.67
C ALA A 49 10.84 -13.73 0.65
N VAL A 50 10.31 -13.48 -0.53
CA VAL A 50 10.97 -12.68 -1.59
C VAL A 50 10.78 -11.21 -1.27
N PHE A 51 11.87 -10.44 -1.29
CA PHE A 51 11.83 -8.98 -1.16
C PHE A 51 11.79 -8.34 -2.54
N VAL A 52 10.77 -7.52 -2.83
CA VAL A 52 10.60 -6.85 -4.11
C VAL A 52 11.14 -5.43 -4.03
N SER A 53 11.88 -5.02 -5.06
CA SER A 53 12.29 -3.64 -5.29
C SER A 53 11.98 -3.20 -6.72
N ILE A 54 11.48 -1.99 -6.86
CA ILE A 54 11.19 -1.34 -8.14
C ILE A 54 12.28 -0.30 -8.34
N GLY A 55 13.01 -0.41 -9.45
CA GLY A 55 14.07 0.53 -9.82
C GLY A 55 13.85 1.13 -11.20
N VAL A 56 14.59 2.19 -11.49
CA VAL A 56 14.66 2.85 -12.79
C VAL A 56 16.12 3.08 -13.18
N THR A 57 16.46 2.80 -14.43
CA THR A 57 17.80 3.10 -14.99
C THR A 57 17.79 4.51 -15.55
N VAL A 58 18.80 5.32 -15.22
CA VAL A 58 18.97 6.63 -15.81
C VAL A 58 20.17 6.61 -16.74
N VAL A 59 19.96 7.04 -17.99
CA VAL A 59 20.99 7.10 -19.04
C VAL A 59 21.14 8.53 -19.57
N ASP A 60 22.31 8.84 -20.09
CA ASP A 60 22.55 10.08 -20.83
C ASP A 60 22.03 10.01 -22.28
N GLN A 61 22.31 11.06 -23.08
CA GLN A 61 21.93 11.13 -24.48
C GLN A 61 22.63 10.06 -25.37
N ASN A 62 23.72 9.45 -24.89
CA ASN A 62 24.47 8.40 -25.56
C ASN A 62 24.08 6.99 -25.09
N ASN A 63 23.03 6.86 -24.27
CA ASN A 63 22.60 5.63 -23.58
C ASN A 63 23.65 5.08 -22.58
N ILE A 64 24.53 5.94 -22.08
CA ILE A 64 25.46 5.56 -21.01
C ILE A 64 24.77 5.78 -19.67
N GLU A 65 24.86 4.78 -18.78
CA GLU A 65 24.29 4.85 -17.43
C GLU A 65 24.89 6.03 -16.65
N VAL A 66 24.02 6.81 -16.01
CA VAL A 66 24.41 7.99 -15.24
C VAL A 66 24.49 7.65 -13.78
N ASP A 67 25.69 7.68 -13.21
CA ASP A 67 25.96 7.46 -11.81
C ASP A 67 25.82 8.74 -10.97
N SER A 68 25.70 8.56 -9.65
CA SER A 68 25.80 9.60 -8.63
C SER A 68 24.75 10.70 -8.75
N LEU A 69 23.49 10.31 -9.04
CA LEU A 69 22.37 11.23 -8.95
C LEU A 69 22.00 11.48 -7.47
N THR A 70 21.64 12.72 -7.19
CA THR A 70 20.85 13.04 -5.99
C THR A 70 19.39 12.70 -6.30
N VAL A 71 18.86 11.70 -5.62
CA VAL A 71 17.52 11.17 -5.87
C VAL A 71 16.54 11.61 -4.80
N THR A 72 15.35 12.00 -5.24
CA THR A 72 14.19 12.21 -4.37
C THR A 72 13.01 11.39 -4.91
N VAL A 73 12.39 10.61 -4.02
CA VAL A 73 11.19 9.83 -4.35
C VAL A 73 10.06 10.29 -3.45
N LYS A 74 8.95 10.72 -4.03
CA LYS A 74 7.85 11.36 -3.32
C LYS A 74 6.49 10.83 -3.77
N ASN A 75 5.61 10.56 -2.82
CA ASN A 75 4.21 10.32 -3.13
C ASN A 75 3.54 11.63 -3.54
N LYS A 76 2.97 11.67 -4.74
CA LYS A 76 2.36 12.87 -5.33
C LYS A 76 1.15 13.37 -4.55
N ASN A 77 0.38 12.45 -3.98
CA ASN A 77 -0.87 12.77 -3.31
C ASN A 77 -0.67 13.18 -1.85
N THR A 78 0.21 12.46 -1.12
CA THR A 78 0.43 12.69 0.31
C THR A 78 1.59 13.63 0.61
N GLY A 79 2.48 13.81 -0.35
CA GLY A 79 3.72 14.57 -0.16
C GLY A 79 4.80 13.82 0.61
N LYS A 80 4.55 12.56 1.04
CA LYS A 80 5.54 11.76 1.75
C LYS A 80 6.76 11.51 0.88
N VAL A 81 7.94 11.80 1.42
CA VAL A 81 9.23 11.46 0.81
C VAL A 81 9.69 10.13 1.36
N TYR A 82 10.19 9.26 0.47
CA TYR A 82 10.72 7.95 0.81
C TYR A 82 12.24 8.02 0.84
N ASP A 83 12.82 7.52 1.92
CA ASP A 83 14.25 7.43 2.11
C ASP A 83 14.69 5.97 2.01
N PHE A 84 15.56 5.69 1.07
CA PHE A 84 16.14 4.36 0.86
C PHE A 84 17.57 4.25 1.41
N GLY A 85 18.03 5.26 2.17
CA GLY A 85 19.38 5.31 2.68
C GLY A 85 20.41 5.27 1.53
N GLU A 86 21.52 4.55 1.77
CA GLU A 86 22.56 4.32 0.74
C GLU A 86 22.21 3.18 -0.22
N ALA A 87 21.00 2.62 -0.13
CA ALA A 87 20.55 1.55 -1.01
C ALA A 87 20.33 2.07 -2.44
N ARG A 88 21.46 2.44 -3.05
CA ARG A 88 21.55 2.65 -4.49
C ARG A 88 21.59 1.28 -5.13
N ASP A 89 20.69 1.03 -6.03
CA ASP A 89 20.83 -0.11 -6.88
C ASP A 89 22.04 0.12 -7.82
N TYR A 90 22.63 -0.96 -8.29
CA TYR A 90 23.90 -0.98 -9.00
C TYR A 90 23.89 -0.13 -10.27
N ARG A 91 24.99 0.63 -10.53
CA ARG A 91 25.37 1.25 -11.83
C ARG A 91 24.22 1.93 -12.59
N GLY A 92 23.91 3.18 -12.24
CA GLY A 92 22.93 3.97 -12.99
C GLY A 92 21.46 3.56 -12.78
N ARG A 93 21.20 2.54 -11.95
CA ARG A 93 19.87 2.15 -11.54
C ARG A 93 19.56 2.67 -10.15
N TYR A 94 18.39 3.25 -9.98
CA TYR A 94 17.96 3.92 -8.77
C TYR A 94 16.65 3.34 -8.27
N LEU A 95 16.50 3.22 -6.94
CA LEU A 95 15.28 2.72 -6.33
C LEU A 95 14.14 3.74 -6.46
N VAL A 96 12.98 3.24 -6.84
CA VAL A 96 11.71 3.98 -6.86
C VAL A 96 10.83 3.55 -5.69
N MET A 97 10.78 2.26 -5.40
CA MET A 97 10.00 1.73 -4.27
C MET A 97 10.50 0.35 -3.85
N THR A 98 10.25 -0.01 -2.59
CA THR A 98 10.59 -1.34 -2.05
C THR A 98 9.51 -1.84 -1.12
N ASP A 99 9.51 -3.15 -0.83
CA ASP A 99 8.57 -3.81 0.09
C ASP A 99 8.62 -3.26 1.52
N SER A 100 9.67 -2.52 1.90
CA SER A 100 9.73 -1.83 3.19
C SER A 100 8.58 -0.84 3.41
N TYR A 101 7.93 -0.41 2.34
CA TYR A 101 6.86 0.59 2.35
C TYR A 101 5.50 0.04 1.92
N THR A 102 5.29 -1.28 1.87
CA THR A 102 4.01 -1.89 1.45
C THR A 102 2.81 -1.34 2.19
N LYS A 103 2.98 -1.00 3.49
CA LYS A 103 1.90 -0.46 4.33
C LYS A 103 1.37 0.90 3.88
N ASP A 104 2.16 1.65 3.10
CA ASP A 104 1.77 2.97 2.57
C ASP A 104 0.88 2.86 1.32
N PHE A 105 0.77 1.66 0.74
CA PHE A 105 0.08 1.41 -0.51
C PHE A 105 -1.20 0.60 -0.32
N SER A 106 -1.99 0.57 -1.37
CA SER A 106 -3.21 -0.22 -1.47
C SER A 106 -3.28 -0.89 -2.85
N VAL A 107 -4.30 -1.70 -3.08
CA VAL A 107 -4.58 -2.29 -4.40
C VAL A 107 -4.89 -1.23 -5.47
N PHE A 108 -5.22 0.00 -5.06
CA PHE A 108 -5.41 1.12 -5.98
C PHE A 108 -4.09 1.83 -6.25
N PRO A 109 -3.76 2.12 -7.53
CA PRO A 109 -2.50 2.76 -7.89
C PRO A 109 -2.32 4.12 -7.23
N GLN A 110 -1.13 4.35 -6.68
CA GLN A 110 -0.68 5.65 -6.18
C GLN A 110 0.47 6.16 -7.02
N THR A 111 0.47 7.46 -7.29
CA THR A 111 1.52 8.11 -8.08
C THR A 111 2.72 8.43 -7.22
N ILE A 112 3.85 7.86 -7.58
CA ILE A 112 5.16 8.13 -7.00
C ILE A 112 5.97 8.91 -8.03
N VAL A 113 6.48 10.06 -7.63
CA VAL A 113 7.36 10.90 -8.45
C VAL A 113 8.80 10.57 -8.09
N PHE A 114 9.55 10.11 -9.07
CA PHE A 114 11.00 9.99 -9.01
C PHE A 114 11.62 11.26 -9.59
N THR A 115 12.60 11.84 -8.92
CA THR A 115 13.40 12.96 -9.41
C THR A 115 14.87 12.67 -9.17
N GLY A 116 15.65 12.69 -10.23
CA GLY A 116 17.12 12.51 -10.19
C GLY A 116 17.83 13.77 -10.68
N LYS A 117 18.84 14.24 -9.94
CA LYS A 117 19.63 15.45 -10.27
C LYS A 117 21.11 15.16 -10.33
N LYS A 118 21.80 15.77 -11.32
CA LYS A 118 23.27 15.80 -11.42
C LYS A 118 23.71 17.17 -11.88
N GLY A 119 24.33 17.92 -10.98
CA GLY A 119 24.59 19.33 -11.22
C GLY A 119 23.32 20.12 -11.48
N ASN A 120 23.24 20.76 -12.63
CA ASN A 120 22.06 21.51 -13.06
C ASN A 120 21.05 20.66 -13.88
N ALA A 121 21.43 19.45 -14.25
CA ALA A 121 20.55 18.56 -15.01
C ALA A 121 19.58 17.84 -14.06
N GLU A 122 18.33 17.73 -14.52
CA GLU A 122 17.26 17.06 -13.76
C GLU A 122 16.43 16.17 -14.68
N VAL A 123 16.03 15.01 -14.17
CA VAL A 123 15.05 14.14 -14.81
C VAL A 123 13.99 13.78 -13.78
N SER A 124 12.73 13.76 -14.21
CA SER A 124 11.61 13.37 -13.34
C SER A 124 10.63 12.48 -14.11
N ALA A 125 10.04 11.52 -13.41
CA ALA A 125 9.02 10.64 -13.96
C ALA A 125 8.02 10.19 -12.89
N ASP A 126 6.79 9.93 -13.33
CA ASP A 126 5.72 9.38 -12.51
C ASP A 126 5.70 7.84 -12.65
N PHE A 127 5.55 7.16 -11.52
CA PHE A 127 5.37 5.71 -11.42
C PHE A 127 4.04 5.43 -10.71
N LEU A 128 3.27 4.48 -11.24
CA LEU A 128 2.09 3.99 -10.54
C LEU A 128 2.46 2.73 -9.75
N ILE A 129 2.37 2.84 -8.43
CA ILE A 129 2.72 1.76 -7.51
C ILE A 129 1.44 1.27 -6.81
N VAL A 130 1.34 -0.05 -6.70
CA VAL A 130 0.25 -0.77 -6.01
C VAL A 130 0.84 -1.73 -4.99
N THR A 131 -0.01 -2.31 -4.15
CA THR A 131 0.32 -3.53 -3.40
C THR A 131 -0.76 -4.58 -3.67
N ASP A 132 -0.48 -5.84 -3.38
CA ASP A 132 -1.48 -6.89 -3.34
C ASP A 132 -2.46 -6.70 -2.17
N GLU A 133 -3.55 -7.47 -2.15
CA GLU A 133 -4.57 -7.40 -1.10
C GLU A 133 -3.99 -7.71 0.29
N CYS A 134 -2.99 -8.55 0.36
CA CYS A 134 -2.28 -8.95 1.57
C CYS A 134 -1.20 -7.95 2.01
N LYS A 135 -0.90 -6.96 1.20
CA LYS A 135 0.21 -5.99 1.41
C LYS A 135 1.56 -6.68 1.62
N CYS A 136 1.75 -7.82 0.98
CA CYS A 136 3.01 -8.57 1.02
C CYS A 136 4.08 -7.92 0.17
N HIS A 137 3.71 -7.51 -1.05
CA HIS A 137 4.66 -6.98 -2.03
C HIS A 137 4.10 -5.76 -2.75
N ILE A 138 5.01 -4.87 -3.14
CA ILE A 138 4.71 -3.79 -4.06
C ILE A 138 4.72 -4.28 -5.50
N GLY A 139 3.92 -3.64 -6.36
CA GLY A 139 3.90 -3.86 -7.80
C GLY A 139 4.00 -2.54 -8.56
N LYS A 140 4.67 -2.54 -9.71
CA LYS A 140 4.67 -1.43 -10.65
C LYS A 140 3.54 -1.61 -11.65
N ALA A 141 2.47 -0.81 -11.52
CA ALA A 141 1.36 -0.81 -12.47
C ALA A 141 1.71 -0.02 -13.76
N ALA A 142 2.51 1.06 -13.63
CA ALA A 142 3.02 1.81 -14.77
C ALA A 142 4.28 2.60 -14.39
N GLY A 143 5.00 3.09 -15.40
CA GLY A 143 6.25 3.86 -15.27
C GLY A 143 7.35 3.29 -16.15
N SER A 144 8.25 4.15 -16.60
CA SER A 144 9.35 3.77 -17.49
C SER A 144 10.45 3.01 -16.73
N ASP A 145 11.04 2.00 -17.36
CA ASP A 145 12.22 1.30 -16.81
C ASP A 145 13.52 2.09 -17.06
N THR A 146 13.49 3.03 -18.00
CA THR A 146 14.66 3.85 -18.34
C THR A 146 14.25 5.31 -18.52
N LEU A 147 15.01 6.22 -17.92
CA LEU A 147 14.87 7.67 -18.07
C LEU A 147 16.11 8.23 -18.72
N ARG A 148 15.94 9.29 -19.49
CA ARG A 148 17.04 9.98 -20.19
C ARG A 148 17.30 11.34 -19.53
N LEU A 149 18.54 11.53 -19.06
CA LEU A 149 19.04 12.80 -18.51
C LEU A 149 19.90 13.48 -19.54
N SER A 150 19.56 14.71 -19.90
CA SER A 150 20.41 15.55 -20.76
C SER A 150 21.49 16.23 -19.90
N LEU A 151 22.73 15.80 -20.08
CA LEU A 151 23.92 16.34 -19.40
C LEU A 151 24.62 17.41 -20.26
#